data_a537df94a47397be3cfd6931dfff5b99
#
_entry.id   a537df94a47397be3cfd6931dfff5b99
#
_cell.length_a   1.000
_cell.length_b   1.000
_cell.length_c   1.000
_cell.angle_alpha   90.00
_cell.angle_beta   90.00
_cell.angle_gamma   90.00
#
_symmetry.space_group_name_H-M   'P 1'
#
loop_
_entity.id
_entity.type
_entity.pdbx_description
1 polymer ?
#
loop_
_entity_poly.entity_id
_entity_poly.type
_entity_poly.pdbx_seq_one_letter_code
_entity_poly.pdbx_strand_id
1 'polypeptide(L)'
;MSKSKAEILDAAAEVFMKLGADTASIDDVARHLGATKGRIYHHFPSKGVLLAEVCLRAADFVHEVVGPAVDASATPEANLRRMIALHIPEILRTLPYHKVIIQSYVGMNQKSTTALERELFDRIRVERRQYEDIFRNILKAGIEDGSFREQNLSIALQSVLLLINAPVFWYKPRKNEPTNFVADLTDQLADMAVSALR
;
A
#
# COMPACT_ATOMS: atom_id res chain seq x y z
N MET A 1 -4.23 -16.34 -8.20
CA MET A 1 -3.41 -16.86 -7.07
C MET A 1 -4.11 -18.07 -6.46
N SER A 2 -3.37 -19.15 -6.10
CA SER A 2 -3.99 -20.31 -5.44
C SER A 2 -4.43 -19.95 -4.01
N LYS A 3 -5.50 -20.62 -3.51
CA LYS A 3 -6.01 -20.41 -2.13
C LYS A 3 -4.90 -20.60 -1.08
N SER A 4 -4.06 -21.64 -1.24
CA SER A 4 -2.95 -21.91 -0.33
C SER A 4 -1.90 -20.78 -0.30
N LYS A 5 -1.58 -20.19 -1.46
CA LYS A 5 -0.63 -19.06 -1.53
C LYS A 5 -1.21 -17.82 -0.85
N ALA A 6 -2.52 -17.54 -1.01
CA ALA A 6 -3.19 -16.43 -0.36
C ALA A 6 -3.16 -16.55 1.17
N GLU A 7 -3.55 -17.72 1.71
CA GLU A 7 -3.53 -17.97 3.16
C GLU A 7 -2.14 -17.77 3.78
N ILE A 8 -1.08 -18.17 3.08
CA ILE A 8 0.31 -17.96 3.56
C ILE A 8 0.66 -16.47 3.54
N LEU A 9 0.26 -15.72 2.52
CA LEU A 9 0.52 -14.28 2.45
C LEU A 9 -0.22 -13.51 3.54
N ASP A 10 -1.49 -13.86 3.82
CA ASP A 10 -2.27 -13.26 4.91
C ASP A 10 -1.59 -13.50 6.26
N ALA A 11 -1.22 -14.75 6.55
CA ALA A 11 -0.50 -15.10 7.78
C ALA A 11 0.86 -14.38 7.88
N ALA A 12 1.60 -14.30 6.77
CA ALA A 12 2.89 -13.61 6.73
C ALA A 12 2.75 -12.10 6.98
N ALA A 13 1.75 -11.44 6.36
CA ALA A 13 1.48 -10.03 6.57
C ALA A 13 1.19 -9.73 8.05
N GLU A 14 0.36 -10.55 8.70
CA GLU A 14 0.07 -10.38 10.13
C GLU A 14 1.31 -10.60 11.02
N VAL A 15 2.09 -11.65 10.76
CA VAL A 15 3.30 -11.96 11.55
C VAL A 15 4.36 -10.88 11.35
N PHE A 16 4.63 -10.48 10.11
CA PHE A 16 5.60 -9.42 9.81
C PHE A 16 5.18 -8.07 10.39
N MET A 17 3.90 -7.73 10.34
CA MET A 17 3.37 -6.52 10.99
C MET A 17 3.60 -6.54 12.50
N LYS A 18 3.36 -7.69 13.16
CA LYS A 18 3.44 -7.82 14.63
C LYS A 18 4.88 -7.88 15.16
N LEU A 19 5.74 -8.63 14.49
CA LEU A 19 7.10 -8.93 14.95
C LEU A 19 8.20 -8.11 14.25
N GLY A 20 7.84 -7.45 13.16
CA GLY A 20 8.79 -6.88 12.21
C GLY A 20 9.36 -7.94 11.25
N ALA A 21 9.53 -7.58 9.98
CA ALA A 21 10.04 -8.51 8.95
C ALA A 21 11.47 -9.03 9.25
N ASP A 22 12.30 -8.24 9.91
CA ASP A 22 13.67 -8.65 10.28
C ASP A 22 13.67 -9.74 11.34
N THR A 23 12.85 -9.60 12.38
CA THR A 23 12.79 -10.49 13.55
C THR A 23 11.98 -11.75 13.26
N ALA A 24 10.88 -11.63 12.51
CA ALA A 24 10.01 -12.75 12.20
C ALA A 24 10.72 -13.86 11.40
N SER A 25 10.36 -15.10 11.68
CA SER A 25 10.85 -16.29 11.00
C SER A 25 9.74 -16.99 10.20
N ILE A 26 10.14 -17.88 9.28
CA ILE A 26 9.18 -18.78 8.60
C ILE A 26 8.45 -19.69 9.60
N ASP A 27 9.09 -20.03 10.73
CA ASP A 27 8.45 -20.79 11.80
C ASP A 27 7.30 -20.04 12.46
N ASP A 28 7.46 -18.74 12.64
CA ASP A 28 6.40 -17.91 13.23
C ASP A 28 5.20 -17.83 12.30
N VAL A 29 5.44 -17.72 10.99
CA VAL A 29 4.37 -17.75 9.97
C VAL A 29 3.70 -19.13 9.93
N ALA A 30 4.48 -20.22 9.96
CA ALA A 30 3.94 -21.57 9.97
C ALA A 30 3.07 -21.83 11.21
N ARG A 31 3.54 -21.42 12.38
CA ARG A 31 2.82 -21.53 13.66
C ARG A 31 1.53 -20.70 13.63
N HIS A 32 1.57 -19.46 13.13
CA HIS A 32 0.40 -18.60 13.03
C HIS A 32 -0.67 -19.20 12.10
N LEU A 33 -0.23 -19.79 10.98
CA LEU A 33 -1.11 -20.44 10.00
C LEU A 33 -1.62 -21.81 10.44
N GLY A 34 -1.05 -22.41 11.50
CA GLY A 34 -1.31 -23.82 11.85
C GLY A 34 -0.81 -24.81 10.80
N ALA A 35 0.30 -24.51 10.12
CA ALA A 35 0.86 -25.28 9.03
C ALA A 35 2.31 -25.70 9.31
N THR A 36 2.90 -26.51 8.40
CA THR A 36 4.30 -26.89 8.45
C THR A 36 5.16 -25.89 7.65
N LYS A 37 6.45 -25.74 8.02
CA LYS A 37 7.43 -25.00 7.20
C LYS A 37 7.48 -25.47 5.75
N GLY A 38 7.39 -26.79 5.53
CA GLY A 38 7.41 -27.39 4.19
C GLY A 38 6.30 -26.82 3.28
N ARG A 39 5.09 -26.56 3.84
CA ARG A 39 4.01 -25.95 3.09
C ARG A 39 4.38 -24.54 2.63
N ILE A 40 5.09 -23.76 3.46
CA ILE A 40 5.48 -22.39 3.11
C ILE A 40 6.60 -22.43 2.06
N TYR A 41 7.66 -23.24 2.30
CA TYR A 41 8.78 -23.36 1.36
C TYR A 41 8.41 -23.93 -0.01
N HIS A 42 7.32 -24.69 -0.11
CA HIS A 42 6.78 -25.14 -1.38
C HIS A 42 6.32 -23.96 -2.28
N HIS A 43 5.84 -22.87 -1.68
CA HIS A 43 5.37 -21.68 -2.40
C HIS A 43 6.40 -20.54 -2.43
N PHE A 44 7.20 -20.41 -1.39
CA PHE A 44 8.12 -19.29 -1.19
C PHE A 44 9.49 -19.82 -0.73
N PRO A 45 10.50 -19.85 -1.62
CA PRO A 45 11.78 -20.49 -1.36
C PRO A 45 12.61 -19.81 -0.26
N SER A 46 12.29 -18.57 0.13
CA SER A 46 12.94 -17.87 1.23
C SER A 46 12.01 -16.89 1.93
N LYS A 47 12.42 -16.42 3.13
CA LYS A 47 11.72 -15.35 3.84
C LYS A 47 11.72 -14.04 3.03
N GLY A 48 12.80 -13.74 2.33
CA GLY A 48 12.92 -12.56 1.48
C GLY A 48 11.93 -12.58 0.31
N VAL A 49 11.75 -13.74 -0.33
CA VAL A 49 10.73 -13.93 -1.39
C VAL A 49 9.32 -13.77 -0.80
N LEU A 50 9.04 -14.37 0.36
CA LEU A 50 7.74 -14.23 1.03
C LEU A 50 7.44 -12.77 1.37
N LEU A 51 8.43 -12.04 1.92
CA LEU A 51 8.31 -10.62 2.24
C LEU A 51 8.05 -9.78 0.98
N ALA A 52 8.80 -10.02 -0.09
CA ALA A 52 8.61 -9.30 -1.35
C ALA A 52 7.22 -9.53 -1.93
N GLU A 53 6.72 -10.77 -1.89
CA GLU A 53 5.35 -11.10 -2.36
C GLU A 53 4.26 -10.48 -1.48
N VAL A 54 4.48 -10.34 -0.16
CA VAL A 54 3.58 -9.56 0.72
C VAL A 54 3.55 -8.09 0.30
N CYS A 55 4.70 -7.50 0.00
CA CYS A 55 4.78 -6.11 -0.45
C CYS A 55 4.16 -5.90 -1.84
N LEU A 56 4.37 -6.82 -2.78
CA LEU A 56 3.71 -6.78 -4.09
C LEU A 56 2.20 -6.86 -3.95
N ARG A 57 1.70 -7.75 -3.08
CA ARG A 57 0.26 -7.87 -2.84
C ARG A 57 -0.33 -6.60 -2.22
N ALA A 58 0.41 -5.89 -1.35
CA ALA A 58 0.00 -4.59 -0.85
C ALA A 58 -0.20 -3.57 -1.99
N ALA A 59 0.72 -3.55 -2.96
CA ALA A 59 0.59 -2.69 -4.14
C ALA A 59 -0.60 -3.09 -5.02
N ASP A 60 -0.77 -4.40 -5.28
CA ASP A 60 -1.90 -4.92 -6.08
C ASP A 60 -3.24 -4.44 -5.52
N PHE A 61 -3.47 -4.51 -4.20
CA PHE A 61 -4.73 -4.13 -3.57
C PHE A 61 -5.16 -2.71 -3.92
N VAL A 62 -4.27 -1.74 -3.84
CA VAL A 62 -4.60 -0.34 -4.17
C VAL A 62 -4.64 -0.09 -5.67
N HIS A 63 -3.79 -0.74 -6.47
CA HIS A 63 -3.84 -0.65 -7.93
C HIS A 63 -5.17 -1.17 -8.49
N GLU A 64 -5.68 -2.31 -7.99
CA GLU A 64 -6.92 -2.94 -8.43
C GLU A 64 -8.15 -2.02 -8.27
N VAL A 65 -8.15 -1.13 -7.26
CA VAL A 65 -9.30 -0.26 -6.98
C VAL A 65 -9.11 1.18 -7.48
N VAL A 66 -7.89 1.72 -7.40
CA VAL A 66 -7.65 3.14 -7.72
C VAL A 66 -7.42 3.34 -9.23
N GLY A 67 -6.65 2.46 -9.87
CA GLY A 67 -6.34 2.61 -11.29
C GLY A 67 -7.57 2.73 -12.20
N PRO A 68 -8.54 1.81 -12.11
CA PRO A 68 -9.76 1.86 -12.93
C PRO A 68 -10.71 3.02 -12.60
N ALA A 69 -10.50 3.71 -11.48
CA ALA A 69 -11.41 4.77 -11.02
C ALA A 69 -11.18 6.12 -11.68
N VAL A 70 -10.07 6.29 -12.39
CA VAL A 70 -9.76 7.54 -13.10
C VAL A 70 -10.70 7.70 -14.29
N ASP A 71 -11.40 8.83 -14.34
CA ASP A 71 -12.35 9.19 -15.38
C ASP A 71 -11.83 10.37 -16.17
N ALA A 72 -11.53 10.13 -17.45
CA ALA A 72 -10.97 11.16 -18.35
C ALA A 72 -11.93 12.36 -18.59
N SER A 73 -13.23 12.19 -18.32
CA SER A 73 -14.23 13.24 -18.46
C SER A 73 -14.43 14.08 -17.18
N ALA A 74 -13.90 13.62 -16.05
CA ALA A 74 -14.04 14.29 -14.76
C ALA A 74 -12.91 15.32 -14.55
N THR A 75 -13.18 16.32 -13.70
CA THR A 75 -12.14 17.28 -13.30
C THR A 75 -11.02 16.63 -12.51
N PRO A 76 -9.78 17.21 -12.52
CA PRO A 76 -8.67 16.70 -11.73
C PRO A 76 -9.01 16.55 -10.22
N GLU A 77 -9.72 17.53 -9.65
CA GLU A 77 -10.17 17.45 -8.27
C GLU A 77 -11.15 16.30 -8.03
N ALA A 78 -12.14 16.10 -8.91
CA ALA A 78 -13.09 15.01 -8.79
C ALA A 78 -12.39 13.63 -8.88
N ASN A 79 -11.42 13.49 -9.78
CA ASN A 79 -10.60 12.29 -9.88
C ASN A 79 -9.76 12.08 -8.61
N LEU A 80 -9.08 13.11 -8.11
CA LEU A 80 -8.28 13.00 -6.89
C LEU A 80 -9.14 12.54 -5.68
N ARG A 81 -10.31 13.17 -5.50
CA ARG A 81 -11.25 12.77 -4.44
C ARG A 81 -11.70 11.32 -4.57
N ARG A 82 -12.05 10.88 -5.78
CA ARG A 82 -12.45 9.50 -6.07
C ARG A 82 -11.31 8.50 -5.78
N MET A 83 -10.09 8.83 -6.20
CA MET A 83 -8.91 8.01 -5.92
C MET A 83 -8.66 7.87 -4.42
N ILE A 84 -8.75 8.96 -3.66
CA ILE A 84 -8.60 8.96 -2.20
C ILE A 84 -9.72 8.15 -1.53
N ALA A 85 -10.97 8.32 -1.99
CA ALA A 85 -12.13 7.59 -1.48
C ALA A 85 -12.03 6.06 -1.63
N LEU A 86 -11.26 5.59 -2.60
CA LEU A 86 -10.98 4.16 -2.80
C LEU A 86 -9.71 3.71 -2.08
N HIS A 87 -8.67 4.56 -2.07
CA HIS A 87 -7.37 4.23 -1.49
C HIS A 87 -7.46 4.01 0.03
N ILE A 88 -8.05 4.96 0.77
CA ILE A 88 -8.04 4.92 2.24
C ILE A 88 -8.79 3.70 2.80
N PRO A 89 -10.04 3.40 2.39
CA PRO A 89 -10.71 2.18 2.85
C PRO A 89 -9.92 0.91 2.52
N GLU A 90 -9.28 0.86 1.34
CA GLU A 90 -8.53 -0.30 0.91
C GLU A 90 -7.25 -0.54 1.73
N ILE A 91 -6.47 0.51 2.02
CA ILE A 91 -5.30 0.37 2.91
C ILE A 91 -5.69 -0.01 4.33
N LEU A 92 -6.85 0.42 4.83
CA LEU A 92 -7.34 0.05 6.14
C LEU A 92 -7.87 -1.38 6.17
N ARG A 93 -8.55 -1.83 5.11
CA ARG A 93 -9.02 -3.22 4.94
C ARG A 93 -7.85 -4.21 4.90
N THR A 94 -6.75 -3.81 4.25
CA THR A 94 -5.55 -4.63 4.04
C THR A 94 -4.37 -4.15 4.89
N LEU A 95 -4.66 -3.57 6.05
CA LEU A 95 -3.73 -2.88 6.92
C LEU A 95 -2.44 -3.67 7.25
N PRO A 96 -2.47 -4.99 7.54
CA PRO A 96 -1.23 -5.74 7.79
C PRO A 96 -0.23 -5.66 6.64
N TYR A 97 -0.70 -5.76 5.41
CA TYR A 97 0.13 -5.66 4.21
C TYR A 97 0.76 -4.27 4.06
N HIS A 98 -0.05 -3.22 4.24
CA HIS A 98 0.43 -1.83 4.11
C HIS A 98 1.39 -1.43 5.23
N LYS A 99 1.23 -1.96 6.45
CA LYS A 99 2.23 -1.78 7.51
C LYS A 99 3.55 -2.45 7.17
N VAL A 100 3.52 -3.66 6.59
CA VAL A 100 4.74 -4.38 6.19
C VAL A 100 5.48 -3.63 5.09
N ILE A 101 4.80 -3.19 4.02
CA ILE A 101 5.47 -2.47 2.92
C ILE A 101 6.13 -1.18 3.41
N ILE A 102 5.44 -0.39 4.25
CA ILE A 102 5.99 0.86 4.78
C ILE A 102 7.20 0.61 5.69
N GLN A 103 7.12 -0.38 6.59
CA GLN A 103 8.24 -0.73 7.48
C GLN A 103 9.45 -1.27 6.70
N SER A 104 9.20 -1.97 5.60
CA SER A 104 10.25 -2.61 4.80
C SER A 104 11.01 -1.65 3.88
N TYR A 105 10.44 -0.48 3.57
CA TYR A 105 11.08 0.47 2.62
C TYR A 105 12.52 0.85 2.98
N VAL A 106 12.81 1.04 4.26
CA VAL A 106 14.15 1.45 4.72
C VAL A 106 15.16 0.29 4.63
N GLY A 107 14.70 -0.96 4.73
CA GLY A 107 15.55 -2.16 4.78
C GLY A 107 15.71 -2.93 3.47
N MET A 108 14.86 -2.70 2.49
CA MET A 108 14.82 -3.48 1.24
C MET A 108 16.12 -3.43 0.40
N ASN A 109 16.88 -2.34 0.50
CA ASN A 109 18.09 -2.17 -0.30
C ASN A 109 19.33 -2.92 0.24
N GLN A 110 19.31 -3.40 1.47
CA GLN A 110 20.52 -3.88 2.14
C GLN A 110 20.59 -5.39 2.34
N LYS A 111 19.51 -6.14 2.11
CA LYS A 111 19.41 -7.54 2.57
C LYS A 111 19.04 -8.58 1.51
N SER A 112 18.94 -8.22 0.22
CA SER A 112 18.65 -9.22 -0.81
C SER A 112 19.88 -10.06 -1.11
N THR A 113 19.78 -11.35 -0.81
CA THR A 113 20.90 -12.30 -0.96
C THR A 113 20.85 -13.08 -2.28
N THR A 114 19.67 -13.27 -2.87
CA THR A 114 19.47 -14.04 -4.10
C THR A 114 19.09 -13.15 -5.29
N ALA A 115 19.30 -13.66 -6.51
CA ALA A 115 18.89 -12.98 -7.75
C ALA A 115 17.36 -12.78 -7.79
N LEU A 116 16.59 -13.80 -7.38
CA LEU A 116 15.13 -13.73 -7.32
C LEU A 116 14.63 -12.65 -6.36
N GLU A 117 15.24 -12.53 -5.17
CA GLU A 117 14.88 -11.48 -4.22
C GLU A 117 15.13 -10.09 -4.79
N ARG A 118 16.28 -9.89 -5.46
CA ARG A 118 16.57 -8.61 -6.12
C ARG A 118 15.55 -8.26 -7.19
N GLU A 119 15.22 -9.22 -8.05
CA GLU A 119 14.20 -9.04 -9.10
C GLU A 119 12.83 -8.63 -8.50
N LEU A 120 12.38 -9.31 -7.44
CA LEU A 120 11.13 -8.99 -6.78
C LEU A 120 11.14 -7.60 -6.12
N PHE A 121 12.25 -7.21 -5.49
CA PHE A 121 12.37 -5.88 -4.91
C PHE A 121 12.44 -4.77 -5.98
N ASP A 122 13.07 -5.03 -7.12
CA ASP A 122 13.05 -4.11 -8.26
C ASP A 122 11.62 -3.98 -8.82
N ARG A 123 10.87 -5.07 -8.90
CA ARG A 123 9.46 -5.05 -9.27
C ARG A 123 8.62 -4.21 -8.30
N ILE A 124 8.81 -4.32 -6.99
CA ILE A 124 8.11 -3.47 -6.01
C ILE A 124 8.37 -1.98 -6.29
N ARG A 125 9.60 -1.60 -6.66
CA ARG A 125 9.93 -0.21 -7.01
C ARG A 125 9.23 0.26 -8.29
N VAL A 126 9.07 -0.65 -9.26
CA VAL A 126 8.35 -0.35 -10.52
C VAL A 126 6.87 -0.16 -10.23
N GLU A 127 6.22 -1.10 -9.53
CA GLU A 127 4.81 -1.03 -9.16
C GLU A 127 4.50 0.26 -8.37
N ARG A 128 5.37 0.61 -7.42
CA ARG A 128 5.24 1.87 -6.68
C ARG A 128 5.26 3.09 -7.60
N ARG A 129 6.24 3.17 -8.52
CA ARG A 129 6.32 4.32 -9.46
C ARG A 129 5.09 4.41 -10.35
N GLN A 130 4.61 3.28 -10.86
CA GLN A 130 3.38 3.25 -11.65
C GLN A 130 2.17 3.75 -10.86
N TYR A 131 2.06 3.37 -9.59
CA TYR A 131 1.01 3.88 -8.71
C TYR A 131 1.14 5.39 -8.45
N GLU A 132 2.34 5.87 -8.14
CA GLU A 132 2.61 7.30 -7.97
C GLU A 132 2.28 8.09 -9.25
N ASP A 133 2.52 7.52 -10.44
CA ASP A 133 2.26 8.18 -11.72
C ASP A 133 0.77 8.37 -12.00
N ILE A 134 -0.12 7.53 -11.46
CA ILE A 134 -1.57 7.76 -11.55
C ILE A 134 -1.92 9.09 -10.87
N PHE A 135 -1.45 9.30 -9.64
CA PHE A 135 -1.65 10.56 -8.91
C PHE A 135 -0.93 11.73 -9.56
N ARG A 136 0.31 11.52 -10.00
CA ARG A 136 1.12 12.54 -10.69
C ARG A 136 0.39 13.14 -11.89
N ASN A 137 -0.22 12.29 -12.72
CA ASN A 137 -0.94 12.73 -13.90
C ASN A 137 -2.16 13.59 -13.55
N ILE A 138 -2.91 13.23 -12.50
CA ILE A 138 -4.05 14.01 -12.02
C ILE A 138 -3.60 15.37 -11.44
N LEU A 139 -2.55 15.38 -10.62
CA LEU A 139 -2.01 16.62 -10.06
C LEU A 139 -1.45 17.55 -11.15
N LYS A 140 -0.75 16.99 -12.15
CA LYS A 140 -0.23 17.73 -13.27
C LYS A 140 -1.37 18.39 -14.08
N ALA A 141 -2.41 17.62 -14.43
CA ALA A 141 -3.57 18.14 -15.13
C ALA A 141 -4.26 19.27 -14.35
N GLY A 142 -4.39 19.15 -13.02
CA GLY A 142 -4.99 20.19 -12.19
C GLY A 142 -4.15 21.46 -12.06
N ILE A 143 -2.82 21.36 -12.12
CA ILE A 143 -1.93 22.54 -12.20
C ILE A 143 -2.05 23.20 -13.58
N GLU A 144 -2.10 22.41 -14.65
CA GLU A 144 -2.18 22.91 -16.04
C GLU A 144 -3.52 23.60 -16.34
N ASP A 145 -4.64 23.12 -15.78
CA ASP A 145 -5.97 23.75 -15.98
C ASP A 145 -6.30 24.84 -14.94
N GLY A 146 -5.41 25.07 -13.96
CA GLY A 146 -5.57 26.10 -12.93
C GLY A 146 -6.51 25.72 -11.77
N SER A 147 -7.03 24.48 -11.71
CA SER A 147 -7.84 24.01 -10.58
C SER A 147 -7.00 23.76 -9.32
N PHE A 148 -5.70 23.51 -9.50
CA PHE A 148 -4.69 23.51 -8.45
C PHE A 148 -3.70 24.65 -8.67
N ARG A 149 -3.20 25.25 -7.57
CA ARG A 149 -2.23 26.33 -7.66
C ARG A 149 -0.92 25.86 -8.31
N GLU A 150 -0.20 26.79 -8.94
CA GLU A 150 1.15 26.54 -9.42
C GLU A 150 2.09 26.19 -8.25
N GLN A 151 2.73 25.03 -8.33
CA GLN A 151 3.61 24.50 -7.28
C GLN A 151 4.50 23.39 -7.83
N ASN A 152 5.53 23.00 -7.06
CA ASN A 152 6.38 21.88 -7.44
C ASN A 152 5.59 20.56 -7.40
N LEU A 153 5.40 19.96 -8.58
CA LEU A 153 4.61 18.72 -8.75
C LEU A 153 5.12 17.55 -7.89
N SER A 154 6.44 17.42 -7.74
CA SER A 154 7.01 16.32 -6.93
C SER A 154 6.74 16.52 -5.45
N ILE A 155 6.79 17.76 -4.94
CA ILE A 155 6.46 18.08 -3.55
C ILE A 155 4.96 17.83 -3.32
N ALA A 156 4.10 18.33 -4.20
CA ALA A 156 2.65 18.12 -4.12
C ALA A 156 2.30 16.63 -4.10
N LEU A 157 2.88 15.84 -5.02
CA LEU A 157 2.66 14.40 -5.10
C LEU A 157 3.06 13.69 -3.80
N GLN A 158 4.29 13.91 -3.32
CA GLN A 158 4.75 13.24 -2.11
C GLN A 158 3.95 13.67 -0.87
N SER A 159 3.53 14.92 -0.79
CA SER A 159 2.68 15.43 0.30
C SER A 159 1.30 14.76 0.30
N VAL A 160 0.65 14.65 -0.86
CA VAL A 160 -0.64 13.97 -0.99
C VAL A 160 -0.51 12.50 -0.62
N LEU A 161 0.49 11.80 -1.18
CA LEU A 161 0.71 10.37 -0.90
C LEU A 161 1.01 10.12 0.58
N LEU A 162 1.82 10.98 1.22
CA LEU A 162 2.08 10.87 2.66
C LEU A 162 0.81 11.06 3.48
N LEU A 163 -0.01 12.05 3.14
CA LEU A 163 -1.26 12.35 3.83
C LEU A 163 -2.24 11.17 3.76
N ILE A 164 -2.49 10.63 2.57
CA ILE A 164 -3.47 9.54 2.41
C ILE A 164 -2.98 8.19 2.95
N ASN A 165 -1.66 8.01 3.10
CA ASN A 165 -1.07 6.83 3.75
C ASN A 165 -0.88 7.01 5.27
N ALA A 166 -1.04 8.22 5.82
CA ALA A 166 -0.83 8.49 7.24
C ALA A 166 -1.62 7.55 8.17
N PRO A 167 -2.87 7.12 7.86
CA PRO A 167 -3.60 6.17 8.69
C PRO A 167 -2.87 4.87 8.96
N VAL A 168 -2.02 4.38 8.04
CA VAL A 168 -1.27 3.13 8.23
C VAL A 168 -0.37 3.18 9.48
N PHE A 169 0.13 4.37 9.86
CA PHE A 169 1.02 4.53 11.00
C PHE A 169 0.30 4.49 12.35
N TRP A 170 -0.88 5.09 12.44
CA TRP A 170 -1.55 5.30 13.72
C TRP A 170 -2.87 4.55 13.88
N TYR A 171 -3.55 4.19 12.78
CA TYR A 171 -4.84 3.51 12.87
C TYR A 171 -4.73 2.10 13.47
N LYS A 172 -5.66 1.83 14.38
CA LYS A 172 -5.88 0.51 14.99
C LYS A 172 -7.39 0.26 15.04
N PRO A 173 -7.89 -0.80 14.38
CA PRO A 173 -9.31 -1.17 14.45
C PRO A 173 -9.79 -1.31 15.89
N ARG A 174 -10.97 -0.80 16.23
CA ARG A 174 -11.56 -0.85 17.57
C ARG A 174 -12.85 -1.68 17.54
N LYS A 175 -13.12 -2.42 18.60
CA LYS A 175 -14.35 -3.22 18.71
C LYS A 175 -15.64 -2.39 18.61
N ASN A 176 -15.62 -1.16 19.10
CA ASN A 176 -16.75 -0.22 19.10
C ASN A 176 -16.48 0.98 18.19
N GLU A 177 -15.86 0.76 17.05
CA GLU A 177 -15.63 1.83 16.10
C GLU A 177 -16.97 2.22 15.44
N PRO A 178 -17.27 3.52 15.34
CA PRO A 178 -18.48 3.97 14.61
C PRO A 178 -18.45 3.46 13.17
N THR A 179 -19.60 3.03 12.66
CA THR A 179 -19.73 2.49 11.29
C THR A 179 -19.33 3.47 10.21
N ASN A 180 -19.45 4.77 10.48
CA ASN A 180 -19.05 5.85 9.56
C ASN A 180 -17.59 6.31 9.74
N PHE A 181 -16.84 5.79 10.73
CA PHE A 181 -15.49 6.28 11.03
C PHE A 181 -14.55 6.32 9.82
N VAL A 182 -14.51 5.22 9.05
CA VAL A 182 -13.63 5.14 7.86
C VAL A 182 -14.08 6.12 6.78
N ALA A 183 -15.39 6.32 6.60
CA ALA A 183 -15.93 7.30 5.65
C ALA A 183 -15.55 8.73 6.08
N ASP A 184 -15.81 9.08 7.34
CA ASP A 184 -15.50 10.41 7.89
C ASP A 184 -13.98 10.71 7.83
N LEU A 185 -13.15 9.72 8.14
CA LEU A 185 -11.69 9.84 8.01
C LEU A 185 -11.28 10.08 6.56
N THR A 186 -11.88 9.34 5.64
CA THR A 186 -11.59 9.44 4.21
C THR A 186 -11.94 10.81 3.66
N ASP A 187 -13.15 11.32 3.98
CA ASP A 187 -13.61 12.62 3.55
C ASP A 187 -12.74 13.75 4.11
N GLN A 188 -12.37 13.69 5.39
CA GLN A 188 -11.48 14.68 5.99
C GLN A 188 -10.10 14.71 5.33
N LEU A 189 -9.50 13.54 5.06
CA LEU A 189 -8.19 13.48 4.40
C LEU A 189 -8.26 13.92 2.93
N ALA A 190 -9.37 13.64 2.23
CA ALA A 190 -9.60 14.15 0.88
C ALA A 190 -9.72 15.68 0.87
N ASP A 191 -10.46 16.26 1.83
CA ASP A 191 -10.57 17.69 1.98
C ASP A 191 -9.22 18.35 2.30
N MET A 192 -8.43 17.77 3.20
CA MET A 192 -7.07 18.25 3.51
C MET A 192 -6.17 18.20 2.27
N ALA A 193 -6.20 17.09 1.51
CA ALA A 193 -5.38 16.94 0.31
C ALA A 193 -5.73 18.00 -0.75
N VAL A 194 -7.03 18.20 -1.03
CA VAL A 194 -7.48 19.20 -2.00
C VAL A 194 -7.18 20.61 -1.52
N SER A 195 -7.41 20.92 -0.24
CA SER A 195 -7.14 22.25 0.32
C SER A 195 -5.65 22.62 0.27
N ALA A 196 -4.75 21.64 0.43
CA ALA A 196 -3.31 21.86 0.31
C ALA A 196 -2.84 22.16 -1.13
N LEU A 197 -3.66 21.81 -2.13
CA LEU A 197 -3.36 22.02 -3.55
C LEU A 197 -3.95 23.32 -4.12
N ARG A 198 -4.92 23.92 -3.43
CA ARG A 198 -5.53 25.23 -3.75
C ARG A 198 -4.75 26.38 -3.12
#